data_b06da9188b28bad73997cf52d6dce0c1
#
_entry.id   b06da9188b28bad73997cf52d6dce0c1
#
_cell.length_a   1.000
_cell.length_b   1.000
_cell.length_c   1.000
_cell.angle_alpha   90.00
_cell.angle_beta   90.00
_cell.angle_gamma   90.00
#
_symmetry.space_group_name_H-M   'P 1'
#
loop_
_entity.id
_entity.type
_entity.pdbx_description
1 polymer ?
#
loop_
_entity_poly.entity_id
_entity_poly.type
_entity_poly.pdbx_seq_one_letter_code
_entity_poly.pdbx_strand_id
1 'polypeptide(L)'
;MKHYDVVVAGAGPSGATAAYYLAKQGKSVALIDRAKFPREKACGGGLCVHIEEFDHIISNWDDFLESKCQRGIVYGPEFLPVDYVSEKPFFYNIRRLQFDNKLVEYAVAEGATLIEGIAVKDFEVSEDKVLVKFYASSLSNWSD
;
A
#
# COMPACT_ATOMS: atom_id res chain seq x y z
N MET A 1 -18.02 16.06 -14.23
CA MET A 1 -17.83 14.82 -13.43
C MET A 1 -16.84 13.96 -14.20
N LYS A 2 -15.80 13.43 -13.54
CA LYS A 2 -14.88 12.49 -14.20
C LYS A 2 -15.42 11.08 -14.03
N HIS A 3 -15.24 10.25 -15.05
CA HIS A 3 -15.67 8.86 -15.06
C HIS A 3 -14.43 7.95 -15.10
N TYR A 4 -14.47 6.88 -14.36
CA TYR A 4 -13.45 5.83 -14.32
C TYR A 4 -14.15 4.47 -14.29
N ASP A 5 -13.49 3.43 -14.80
CA ASP A 5 -14.00 2.07 -14.67
C ASP A 5 -13.93 1.59 -13.21
N VAL A 6 -12.88 2.04 -12.49
CA VAL A 6 -12.68 1.68 -11.09
C VAL A 6 -12.17 2.87 -10.30
N VAL A 7 -12.68 3.03 -9.09
CA VAL A 7 -12.15 3.95 -8.08
C VAL A 7 -11.59 3.13 -6.91
N VAL A 8 -10.32 3.32 -6.61
CA VAL A 8 -9.63 2.71 -5.48
C VAL A 8 -9.47 3.77 -4.39
N ALA A 9 -10.09 3.56 -3.24
CA ALA A 9 -10.02 4.45 -2.09
C ALA A 9 -8.92 3.99 -1.12
N GLY A 10 -7.85 4.76 -1.02
CA GLY A 10 -6.66 4.49 -0.25
C GLY A 10 -5.50 3.98 -1.12
N ALA A 11 -4.40 4.73 -1.15
CA ALA A 11 -3.19 4.39 -1.90
C ALA A 11 -2.09 3.77 -1.01
N GLY A 12 -2.48 3.03 0.03
CA GLY A 12 -1.58 2.14 0.75
C GLY A 12 -1.19 0.93 -0.10
N PRO A 13 -0.37 0.00 0.41
CA PRO A 13 0.15 -1.12 -0.38
C PRO A 13 -0.93 -1.89 -1.14
N SER A 14 -2.03 -2.24 -0.48
CA SER A 14 -3.12 -3.00 -1.12
C SER A 14 -3.80 -2.21 -2.24
N GLY A 15 -4.12 -0.93 -2.00
CA GLY A 15 -4.80 -0.09 -3.00
C GLY A 15 -3.90 0.24 -4.19
N ALA A 16 -2.64 0.57 -3.94
CA ALA A 16 -1.67 0.83 -5.00
C ALA A 16 -1.44 -0.43 -5.87
N THR A 17 -1.30 -1.61 -5.24
CA THR A 17 -1.18 -2.88 -5.96
C THR A 17 -2.44 -3.19 -6.78
N ALA A 18 -3.64 -3.00 -6.20
CA ALA A 18 -4.89 -3.20 -6.94
C ALA A 18 -4.99 -2.25 -8.15
N ALA A 19 -4.65 -0.98 -7.95
CA ALA A 19 -4.64 0.02 -9.03
C ALA A 19 -3.64 -0.34 -10.14
N TYR A 20 -2.45 -0.84 -9.78
CA TYR A 20 -1.45 -1.34 -10.73
C TYR A 20 -2.03 -2.42 -11.65
N TYR A 21 -2.60 -3.49 -11.06
CA TYR A 21 -3.14 -4.59 -11.86
C TYR A 21 -4.33 -4.20 -12.72
N LEU A 22 -5.20 -3.34 -12.21
CA LEU A 22 -6.37 -2.87 -12.96
C LEU A 22 -5.94 -1.99 -14.14
N ALA A 23 -5.01 -1.07 -13.92
CA ALA A 23 -4.46 -0.23 -14.98
C ALA A 23 -3.72 -1.06 -16.04
N LYS A 24 -2.92 -2.05 -15.62
CA LYS A 24 -2.23 -3.00 -16.51
C LYS A 24 -3.21 -3.80 -17.38
N GLN A 25 -4.44 -4.04 -16.91
CA GLN A 25 -5.52 -4.65 -17.69
C GLN A 25 -6.26 -3.66 -18.59
N GLY A 26 -5.79 -2.43 -18.71
CA GLY A 26 -6.39 -1.39 -19.57
C GLY A 26 -7.62 -0.70 -18.98
N LYS A 27 -7.89 -0.85 -17.67
CA LYS A 27 -8.96 -0.13 -16.99
C LYS A 27 -8.55 1.31 -16.71
N SER A 28 -9.48 2.23 -16.85
CA SER A 28 -9.32 3.60 -16.35
C SER A 28 -9.51 3.60 -14.83
N VAL A 29 -8.44 3.87 -14.08
CA VAL A 29 -8.42 3.75 -12.62
C VAL A 29 -8.15 5.10 -11.98
N ALA A 30 -9.00 5.50 -11.01
CA ALA A 30 -8.69 6.57 -10.08
C ALA A 30 -8.19 5.96 -8.75
N LEU A 31 -6.96 6.29 -8.36
CA LEU A 31 -6.38 5.94 -7.07
C LEU A 31 -6.43 7.18 -6.17
N ILE A 32 -7.26 7.14 -5.13
CA ILE A 32 -7.54 8.32 -4.28
C ILE A 32 -6.96 8.10 -2.89
N ASP A 33 -6.19 9.06 -2.37
CA ASP A 33 -5.70 9.04 -0.99
C ASP A 33 -5.83 10.42 -0.33
N ARG A 34 -6.08 10.40 0.99
CA ARG A 34 -6.15 11.62 1.79
C ARG A 34 -4.79 12.28 2.02
N ALA A 35 -3.73 11.51 1.94
CA ALA A 35 -2.36 12.01 2.08
C ALA A 35 -1.78 12.38 0.71
N LYS A 36 -0.67 13.11 0.73
CA LYS A 36 0.21 13.34 -0.43
C LYS A 36 1.43 12.44 -0.29
N PHE A 37 1.85 11.82 -1.38
CA PHE A 37 2.99 10.92 -1.40
C PHE A 37 4.30 11.67 -1.78
N PRO A 38 5.45 11.24 -1.21
CA PRO A 38 5.62 10.19 -0.19
C PRO A 38 5.05 10.63 1.18
N ARG A 39 4.45 9.67 1.93
CA ARG A 39 3.84 9.96 3.22
C ARG A 39 4.36 9.05 4.33
N GLU A 40 4.47 9.58 5.53
CA GLU A 40 4.69 8.76 6.73
C GLU A 40 3.47 7.88 7.04
N LYS A 41 3.76 6.68 7.53
CA LYS A 41 2.75 5.77 8.05
C LYS A 41 3.32 5.03 9.25
N ALA A 42 2.75 5.24 10.42
CA ALA A 42 3.09 4.50 11.62
C ALA A 42 2.88 2.99 11.37
N CYS A 43 3.99 2.25 11.38
CA CYS A 43 4.03 0.80 11.13
C CYS A 43 5.42 0.28 11.47
N GLY A 44 5.52 -0.96 11.97
CA GLY A 44 6.81 -1.62 12.16
C GLY A 44 7.54 -2.00 10.86
N GLY A 45 6.89 -1.82 9.71
CA GLY A 45 7.51 -2.06 8.40
C GLY A 45 7.81 -3.52 8.11
N GLY A 46 7.15 -4.45 8.80
CA GLY A 46 7.40 -5.88 8.61
C GLY A 46 6.67 -6.46 7.40
N LEU A 47 7.41 -7.12 6.54
CA LEU A 47 6.90 -8.00 5.48
C LEU A 47 7.26 -9.44 5.82
N CYS A 48 6.26 -10.31 5.85
CA CYS A 48 6.47 -11.75 6.02
C CYS A 48 6.95 -12.40 4.71
N VAL A 49 7.25 -13.70 4.76
CA VAL A 49 7.58 -14.53 3.60
C VAL A 49 6.64 -14.32 2.40
N HIS A 50 7.10 -14.69 1.23
CA HIS A 50 6.41 -14.58 -0.07
C HIS A 50 6.48 -13.18 -0.71
N ILE A 51 7.43 -12.34 -0.31
CA ILE A 51 7.63 -11.06 -1.03
C ILE A 51 8.08 -11.30 -2.47
N GLU A 52 8.73 -12.41 -2.76
CA GLU A 52 9.17 -12.82 -4.09
C GLU A 52 8.00 -12.96 -5.07
N GLU A 53 6.79 -13.20 -4.58
CA GLU A 53 5.58 -13.20 -5.41
C GLU A 53 5.31 -11.86 -6.08
N PHE A 54 5.91 -10.78 -5.55
CA PHE A 54 5.79 -9.42 -6.08
C PHE A 54 6.99 -8.97 -6.93
N ASP A 55 7.96 -9.83 -7.22
CA ASP A 55 9.15 -9.50 -8.03
C ASP A 55 8.79 -9.03 -9.44
N HIS A 56 7.62 -9.42 -9.94
CA HIS A 56 7.10 -8.97 -11.23
C HIS A 56 6.54 -7.51 -11.21
N ILE A 57 6.34 -6.93 -10.00
CA ILE A 57 5.98 -5.52 -9.82
C ILE A 57 7.20 -4.74 -9.33
N ILE A 58 7.93 -5.31 -8.38
CA ILE A 58 9.04 -4.66 -7.68
C ILE A 58 10.35 -5.17 -8.29
N SER A 59 10.95 -4.36 -9.13
CA SER A 59 12.18 -4.71 -9.83
C SER A 59 13.43 -4.69 -8.93
N ASN A 60 13.41 -3.90 -7.85
CA ASN A 60 14.54 -3.78 -6.93
C ASN A 60 14.06 -3.58 -5.49
N TRP A 61 14.17 -4.63 -4.69
CA TRP A 61 13.81 -4.62 -3.27
C TRP A 61 14.78 -3.81 -2.41
N ASP A 62 16.04 -3.70 -2.81
CA ASP A 62 17.07 -3.03 -2.04
C ASP A 62 16.84 -1.51 -1.91
N ASP A 63 15.97 -0.93 -2.75
CA ASP A 63 15.60 0.49 -2.68
C ASP A 63 14.88 0.88 -1.39
N PHE A 64 14.26 -0.07 -0.69
CA PHE A 64 13.46 0.18 0.52
C PHE A 64 13.60 -0.89 1.63
N LEU A 65 14.38 -1.95 1.40
CA LEU A 65 14.70 -2.93 2.42
C LEU A 65 15.73 -2.38 3.39
N GLU A 66 15.42 -2.44 4.69
CA GLU A 66 16.34 -2.05 5.76
C GLU A 66 17.08 -3.24 6.34
N SER A 67 16.40 -4.37 6.49
CA SER A 67 17.01 -5.61 6.98
C SER A 67 16.23 -6.85 6.55
N LYS A 68 16.95 -7.98 6.55
CA LYS A 68 16.43 -9.32 6.29
C LYS A 68 16.67 -10.17 7.53
N CYS A 69 15.62 -10.77 8.08
CA CYS A 69 15.70 -11.57 9.31
C CYS A 69 15.67 -13.06 9.00
N GLN A 70 16.69 -13.77 9.48
CA GLN A 70 16.84 -15.23 9.40
C GLN A 70 16.74 -15.91 10.78
N ARG A 71 16.68 -15.11 11.86
CA ARG A 71 16.51 -15.58 13.21
C ARG A 71 15.46 -14.75 13.94
N GLY A 72 14.58 -15.42 14.67
CA GLY A 72 13.58 -14.79 15.52
C GLY A 72 13.40 -15.55 16.81
N ILE A 73 13.12 -14.84 17.89
CA ILE A 73 12.75 -15.45 19.17
C ILE A 73 11.30 -15.08 19.44
N VAL A 74 10.47 -16.11 19.61
CA VAL A 74 9.05 -15.95 19.93
C VAL A 74 8.85 -16.36 21.39
N TYR A 75 8.20 -15.51 22.17
CA TYR A 75 7.83 -15.79 23.54
C TYR A 75 6.38 -16.24 23.61
N GLY A 76 6.14 -17.44 24.15
CA GLY A 76 4.79 -17.94 24.43
C GLY A 76 4.16 -17.25 25.65
N PRO A 77 2.91 -17.61 26.02
CA PRO A 77 2.19 -17.05 27.16
C PRO A 77 2.94 -17.18 28.50
N GLU A 78 3.76 -18.21 28.65
CA GLU A 78 4.60 -18.46 29.85
C GLU A 78 6.00 -17.82 29.75
N PHE A 79 6.20 -16.90 28.77
CA PHE A 79 7.48 -16.26 28.47
C PHE A 79 8.64 -17.24 28.18
N LEU A 80 8.32 -18.47 27.80
CA LEU A 80 9.33 -19.43 27.34
C LEU A 80 9.74 -19.07 25.91
N PRO A 81 11.05 -18.85 25.66
CA PRO A 81 11.54 -18.51 24.34
C PRO A 81 11.55 -19.72 23.41
N VAL A 82 11.06 -19.52 22.20
CA VAL A 82 11.25 -20.42 21.06
C VAL A 82 12.17 -19.71 20.07
N ASP A 83 13.35 -20.25 19.88
CA ASP A 83 14.35 -19.74 18.93
C ASP A 83 14.10 -20.39 17.57
N TYR A 84 13.84 -19.57 16.58
CA TYR A 84 13.63 -20.00 15.20
C TYR A 84 14.75 -19.46 14.30
N VAL A 85 15.45 -20.36 13.62
CA VAL A 85 16.51 -20.04 12.68
C VAL A 85 16.17 -20.64 11.33
N SER A 86 16.30 -19.87 10.25
CA SER A 86 16.04 -20.28 8.89
C SER A 86 17.24 -20.01 7.98
N GLU A 87 17.48 -20.89 7.02
CA GLU A 87 18.51 -20.69 5.98
C GLU A 87 18.17 -19.52 5.05
N LYS A 88 16.86 -19.24 4.86
CA LYS A 88 16.37 -18.10 4.06
C LYS A 88 15.72 -17.07 4.96
N PRO A 89 15.76 -15.79 4.58
CA PRO A 89 14.99 -14.78 5.28
C PRO A 89 13.50 -15.14 5.31
N PHE A 90 12.89 -15.00 6.47
CA PHE A 90 11.44 -15.20 6.66
C PHE A 90 10.70 -13.92 7.02
N PHE A 91 11.45 -12.85 7.25
CA PHE A 91 10.90 -11.55 7.60
C PHE A 91 11.81 -10.44 7.08
N TYR A 92 11.21 -9.39 6.53
CA TYR A 92 11.89 -8.26 5.94
C TYR A 92 11.39 -6.97 6.58
N ASN A 93 12.30 -6.06 6.91
CA ASN A 93 11.94 -4.73 7.39
C ASN A 93 12.09 -3.71 6.26
N ILE A 94 11.07 -2.87 6.11
CA ILE A 94 11.00 -1.83 5.09
C ILE A 94 10.63 -0.47 5.70
N ARG A 95 11.00 0.60 5.00
CA ARG A 95 10.44 1.93 5.25
C ARG A 95 9.15 2.13 4.46
N ARG A 96 8.05 2.30 5.18
CA ARG A 96 6.73 2.52 4.59
C ARG A 96 6.67 3.77 3.72
N LEU A 97 7.41 4.84 4.07
CA LEU A 97 7.49 6.06 3.28
C LEU A 97 7.94 5.77 1.84
N GLN A 98 9.02 5.00 1.69
CA GLN A 98 9.59 4.67 0.40
C GLN A 98 8.80 3.58 -0.31
N PHE A 99 8.44 2.52 0.42
CA PHE A 99 7.72 1.36 -0.12
C PHE A 99 6.35 1.75 -0.67
N ASP A 100 5.54 2.45 0.13
CA ASP A 100 4.20 2.86 -0.29
C ASP A 100 4.27 3.81 -1.49
N ASN A 101 5.23 4.76 -1.49
CA ASN A 101 5.44 5.67 -2.60
C ASN A 101 5.81 4.93 -3.90
N LYS A 102 6.69 3.94 -3.79
CA LYS A 102 7.13 3.16 -4.95
C LYS A 102 5.99 2.37 -5.59
N LEU A 103 5.13 1.75 -4.78
CA LEU A 103 3.94 1.07 -5.28
C LEU A 103 2.97 2.02 -5.99
N VAL A 104 2.80 3.22 -5.48
CA VAL A 104 2.00 4.27 -6.13
C VAL A 104 2.62 4.68 -7.47
N GLU A 105 3.95 4.88 -7.53
CA GLU A 105 4.66 5.19 -8.77
C GLU A 105 4.45 4.09 -9.83
N TYR A 106 4.51 2.82 -9.45
CA TYR A 106 4.24 1.71 -10.37
C TYR A 106 2.80 1.72 -10.89
N ALA A 107 1.81 1.98 -10.01
CA ALA A 107 0.42 2.09 -10.45
C ALA A 107 0.21 3.25 -11.44
N VAL A 108 0.84 4.40 -11.19
CA VAL A 108 0.77 5.57 -12.07
C VAL A 108 1.48 5.30 -13.39
N ALA A 109 2.63 4.62 -13.38
CA ALA A 109 3.35 4.24 -14.61
C ALA A 109 2.54 3.31 -15.51
N GLU A 110 1.68 2.45 -14.94
CA GLU A 110 0.74 1.60 -15.70
C GLU A 110 -0.53 2.35 -16.14
N GLY A 111 -0.71 3.62 -15.76
CA GLY A 111 -1.82 4.47 -16.23
C GLY A 111 -2.90 4.78 -15.20
N ALA A 112 -2.73 4.40 -13.93
CA ALA A 112 -3.66 4.84 -12.89
C ALA A 112 -3.54 6.36 -12.66
N THR A 113 -4.67 7.02 -12.45
CA THR A 113 -4.72 8.43 -12.09
C THR A 113 -4.68 8.58 -10.58
N LEU A 114 -3.55 9.07 -10.05
CA LEU A 114 -3.43 9.39 -8.62
C LEU A 114 -4.13 10.72 -8.30
N ILE A 115 -4.94 10.72 -7.24
CA ILE A 115 -5.65 11.89 -6.71
C ILE A 115 -5.36 11.99 -5.22
N GLU A 116 -4.53 12.94 -4.85
CA GLU A 116 -3.99 13.10 -3.50
C GLU A 116 -4.66 14.23 -2.71
N GLY A 117 -4.56 14.19 -1.38
CA GLY A 117 -5.09 15.21 -0.50
C GLY A 117 -6.62 15.19 -0.40
N ILE A 118 -7.26 14.10 -0.79
CA ILE A 118 -8.70 13.96 -0.86
C ILE A 118 -9.13 12.69 -0.13
N ALA A 119 -10.01 12.84 0.84
CA ALA A 119 -10.58 11.72 1.59
C ALA A 119 -11.91 11.28 0.99
N VAL A 120 -12.01 10.03 0.59
CA VAL A 120 -13.30 9.40 0.27
C VAL A 120 -14.10 9.25 1.55
N LYS A 121 -15.31 9.75 1.57
CA LYS A 121 -16.18 9.77 2.76
C LYS A 121 -17.39 8.86 2.62
N ASP A 122 -17.91 8.74 1.42
CA ASP A 122 -19.15 8.03 1.17
C ASP A 122 -19.23 7.61 -0.30
N PHE A 123 -20.14 6.71 -0.60
CA PHE A 123 -20.47 6.32 -1.97
C PHE A 123 -21.95 5.96 -2.09
N GLU A 124 -22.52 6.21 -3.25
CA GLU A 124 -23.89 5.83 -3.59
C GLU A 124 -23.87 4.85 -4.76
N VAL A 125 -24.58 3.74 -4.61
CA VAL A 125 -24.68 2.69 -5.64
C VAL A 125 -26.01 2.84 -6.36
N SER A 126 -25.98 2.86 -7.67
CA SER A 126 -27.15 2.73 -8.56
C SER A 126 -26.98 1.54 -9.48
N GLU A 127 -27.95 1.24 -10.33
CA GLU A 127 -27.92 0.07 -11.22
C GLU A 127 -26.72 0.08 -12.19
N ASP A 128 -26.32 1.27 -12.64
CA ASP A 128 -25.33 1.46 -13.71
C ASP A 128 -24.01 2.10 -13.25
N LYS A 129 -23.94 2.63 -12.01
CA LYS A 129 -22.78 3.37 -11.53
C LYS A 129 -22.68 3.44 -10.02
N VAL A 130 -21.46 3.76 -9.55
CA VAL A 130 -21.18 4.15 -8.17
C VAL A 130 -20.72 5.61 -8.17
N LEU A 131 -21.43 6.45 -7.42
CA LEU A 131 -21.02 7.83 -7.18
C LEU A 131 -20.16 7.90 -5.92
N VAL A 132 -18.88 8.25 -6.09
CA VAL A 132 -17.94 8.41 -4.97
C VAL A 132 -17.92 9.86 -4.50
N LYS A 133 -18.17 10.08 -3.22
CA LYS A 133 -18.16 11.40 -2.57
C LYS A 133 -16.87 11.59 -1.81
N PHE A 134 -16.24 12.74 -1.98
CA PHE A 134 -14.96 13.05 -1.34
C PHE A 134 -14.90 14.52 -0.93
N TYR A 135 -14.02 14.82 0.03
CA TYR A 135 -13.74 16.17 0.51
C TYR A 135 -12.23 16.40 0.52
N ALA A 136 -11.82 17.64 0.26
CA ALA A 136 -10.44 18.02 0.46
C ALA A 136 -10.06 17.74 1.92
N SER A 137 -9.00 16.96 2.16
CA SER A 137 -8.50 16.75 3.50
C SER A 137 -7.81 18.04 3.96
N SER A 138 -8.44 18.80 4.83
CA SER A 138 -7.70 19.81 5.59
C SER A 138 -6.72 19.05 6.50
N LEU A 139 -5.43 19.25 6.29
CA LEU A 139 -4.34 18.66 7.10
C LEU A 139 -4.28 19.21 8.54
N SER A 140 -5.28 19.94 8.99
CA SER A 140 -5.40 20.45 10.36
C SER A 140 -6.35 19.56 11.14
N ASN A 141 -5.83 18.86 12.13
CA ASN A 141 -6.46 18.10 13.21
C ASN A 141 -6.42 16.57 13.10
N TRP A 142 -5.21 16.03 13.20
CA TRP A 142 -4.98 14.70 13.77
C TRP A 142 -3.90 14.84 14.84
N SER A 143 -4.26 15.49 15.95
CA SER A 143 -3.72 15.20 17.27
C SER A 143 -4.75 14.25 17.90
N ASP A 144 -4.36 13.01 18.06
CA ASP A 144 -4.78 11.93 18.97
C ASP A 144 -4.82 10.58 18.25
#